data_d55f2c418e46cbf489cd8c02999f2502
#
_entry.id   d55f2c418e46cbf489cd8c02999f2502
#
_cell.length_a   1.000
_cell.length_b   1.000
_cell.length_c   1.000
_cell.angle_alpha   90.00
_cell.angle_beta   90.00
_cell.angle_gamma   90.00
#
_symmetry.space_group_name_H-M   'P 1'
#
loop_
_entity.id
_entity.type
_entity.pdbx_description
1 polymer ?
#
loop_
_entity_poly.entity_id
_entity_poly.type
_entity_poly.pdbx_seq_one_letter_code
_entity_poly.pdbx_strand_id
1 'polypeptide(L)'
;MLKRVGGEINPRGAAVAIRDAHFPSPFVSGLEYATPARGTWNIVHTGMLIPEAHEIFVCAAGCLRGVVLTAAELHAEHRFSTVAVREHNLLDGDMEELVIEGVSDIIEKLPKRPPAVLVYTSCIHHFAGCDLDMIYRELRSRFPDIDFTDCYMNPIMRKSGLTPDQLMRSRLYMLLKEREKKENTVAIIGNDLPTDENSELYRYLKEQNFKIHEITSCKTYEEYQEMAESELYISYNAAAFAGGKMLEERLGGRHFYLPFSFNYDEIDRGYQTLAEALGRPAPDFSGKREECDKALRETRELIGDTEIAIDFAFCPRPLGLARMLLDAGFNVKKVYLDAISGEEKNDYLYLQHAFPNLMLHPTVHAKMRFMASKEPTKILAIGQKAAYFSNTNHFVNVVEGGGMHG
;
A
#
# COMPACT_ATOMS: atom_id res chain seq x y z
N MET A 1 -41.60 5.77 0.26
CA MET A 1 -41.31 6.60 1.45
C MET A 1 -40.17 5.93 2.21
N LEU A 2 -39.00 6.53 2.27
CA LEU A 2 -37.85 5.98 3.00
C LEU A 2 -38.10 6.16 4.49
N LYS A 3 -38.24 5.04 5.22
CA LYS A 3 -38.29 5.04 6.67
C LYS A 3 -36.87 5.20 7.23
N ARG A 4 -36.66 6.12 8.17
CA ARG A 4 -35.44 6.21 8.95
C ARG A 4 -35.31 4.92 9.77
N VAL A 5 -34.30 4.11 9.48
CA VAL A 5 -34.03 2.87 10.20
C VAL A 5 -33.10 3.20 11.37
N GLY A 6 -33.59 3.01 12.59
CA GLY A 6 -32.82 3.16 13.82
C GLY A 6 -33.02 4.50 14.53
N GLY A 7 -32.81 4.48 15.86
CA GLY A 7 -32.89 5.63 16.76
C GLY A 7 -31.84 6.72 16.50
N GLU A 8 -31.53 7.54 17.49
CA GLU A 8 -30.50 8.58 17.38
C GLU A 8 -29.20 8.01 16.83
N ILE A 9 -28.67 8.68 15.79
CA ILE A 9 -27.36 8.35 15.24
C ILE A 9 -26.33 8.71 16.29
N ASN A 10 -25.91 7.71 17.06
CA ASN A 10 -24.82 7.87 18.01
C ASN A 10 -23.49 7.61 17.28
N PRO A 11 -22.71 8.65 16.96
CA PRO A 11 -21.44 8.49 16.30
C PRO A 11 -20.44 7.64 17.12
N ARG A 12 -20.52 7.72 18.44
CA ARG A 12 -19.70 6.91 19.36
C ARG A 12 -20.02 5.41 19.29
N GLY A 13 -21.19 5.03 18.78
CA GLY A 13 -21.61 3.63 18.66
C GLY A 13 -20.86 2.80 17.60
N ALA A 14 -19.88 3.37 16.90
CA ALA A 14 -18.96 2.63 16.02
C ALA A 14 -17.60 2.37 16.69
N ALA A 15 -17.21 3.20 17.67
CA ALA A 15 -15.96 3.06 18.39
C ALA A 15 -16.04 1.97 19.46
N VAL A 16 -14.93 1.33 19.71
CA VAL A 16 -14.75 0.24 20.69
C VAL A 16 -13.56 0.58 21.58
N ALA A 17 -13.66 0.38 22.89
CA ALA A 17 -12.47 0.41 23.74
C ALA A 17 -11.62 -0.82 23.44
N ILE A 18 -10.29 -0.69 23.44
CA ILE A 18 -9.40 -1.79 23.04
C ILE A 18 -9.58 -3.04 23.91
N ARG A 19 -9.97 -2.88 25.18
CA ARG A 19 -10.29 -4.03 26.07
C ARG A 19 -11.46 -4.86 25.60
N ASP A 20 -12.40 -4.25 24.86
CA ASP A 20 -13.63 -4.89 24.36
C ASP A 20 -13.51 -5.29 22.87
N ALA A 21 -12.38 -4.96 22.23
CA ALA A 21 -12.12 -5.26 20.85
C ALA A 21 -11.70 -6.72 20.65
N HIS A 22 -11.91 -7.24 19.44
CA HIS A 22 -11.50 -8.59 19.04
C HIS A 22 -10.45 -8.54 17.94
N PHE A 23 -9.45 -9.39 18.06
CA PHE A 23 -8.42 -9.57 17.03
C PHE A 23 -8.89 -10.63 16.01
N PRO A 24 -8.67 -10.46 14.71
CA PRO A 24 -8.12 -9.29 14.00
C PRO A 24 -9.18 -8.25 13.59
N SER A 25 -10.45 -8.48 13.91
CA SER A 25 -11.60 -7.68 13.47
C SER A 25 -12.24 -6.99 14.68
N PRO A 26 -11.80 -5.77 15.02
CA PRO A 26 -12.28 -5.08 16.22
C PRO A 26 -13.74 -4.58 16.11
N PHE A 27 -14.28 -4.51 14.91
CA PHE A 27 -15.61 -3.95 14.66
C PHE A 27 -16.56 -4.95 14.02
N VAL A 28 -17.86 -4.76 14.27
CA VAL A 28 -18.90 -5.51 13.57
C VAL A 28 -18.93 -5.07 12.10
N SER A 29 -18.84 -6.02 11.18
CA SER A 29 -18.93 -5.75 9.75
C SER A 29 -20.34 -5.26 9.36
N GLY A 30 -20.41 -4.39 8.35
CA GLY A 30 -21.66 -3.83 7.89
C GLY A 30 -21.49 -3.05 6.59
N LEU A 31 -22.40 -2.12 6.34
CA LEU A 31 -22.29 -1.20 5.21
C LEU A 31 -21.08 -0.28 5.42
N GLU A 32 -20.31 -0.13 4.36
CA GLU A 32 -19.15 0.76 4.30
C GLU A 32 -19.49 2.04 3.54
N TYR A 33 -18.79 3.12 3.85
CA TYR A 33 -18.82 4.36 3.09
C TYR A 33 -17.41 4.81 2.74
N ALA A 34 -17.26 5.51 1.62
CA ALA A 34 -15.97 6.11 1.27
C ALA A 34 -15.77 7.40 2.08
N THR A 35 -14.70 7.44 2.88
CA THR A 35 -14.28 8.66 3.57
C THR A 35 -13.67 9.64 2.59
N PRO A 36 -13.79 10.96 2.79
CA PRO A 36 -13.23 11.96 1.89
C PRO A 36 -11.69 12.11 1.99
N ALA A 37 -11.02 11.26 2.74
CA ALA A 37 -9.57 11.19 2.81
C ALA A 37 -9.03 10.04 1.95
N ARG A 38 -7.78 10.18 1.49
CA ARG A 38 -7.09 9.18 0.65
C ARG A 38 -7.13 7.79 1.29
N GLY A 39 -7.36 6.77 0.47
CA GLY A 39 -7.33 5.36 0.86
C GLY A 39 -6.06 4.67 0.36
N THR A 40 -5.96 3.37 0.62
CA THR A 40 -4.86 2.50 0.19
C THR A 40 -5.03 1.94 -1.24
N TRP A 41 -5.92 2.50 -2.03
CA TRP A 41 -6.22 2.04 -3.38
C TRP A 41 -5.34 2.77 -4.40
N ASN A 42 -4.15 2.25 -4.66
CA ASN A 42 -3.11 2.92 -5.45
C ASN A 42 -2.73 2.20 -6.74
N ILE A 43 -3.63 1.43 -7.36
CA ILE A 43 -3.28 0.60 -8.52
C ILE A 43 -2.68 1.39 -9.70
N VAL A 44 -3.15 2.62 -9.97
CA VAL A 44 -2.59 3.50 -11.00
C VAL A 44 -1.17 3.93 -10.63
N HIS A 45 -0.98 4.44 -9.40
CA HIS A 45 0.34 4.85 -8.91
C HIS A 45 1.35 3.70 -8.98
N THR A 46 0.91 2.53 -8.52
CA THR A 46 1.76 1.33 -8.48
C THR A 46 2.17 0.87 -9.87
N GLY A 47 1.24 0.85 -10.84
CA GLY A 47 1.56 0.48 -12.21
C GLY A 47 2.47 1.47 -12.92
N MET A 48 2.31 2.77 -12.64
CA MET A 48 3.17 3.83 -13.19
C MET A 48 4.64 3.74 -12.73
N LEU A 49 4.94 2.94 -11.70
CA LEU A 49 6.32 2.69 -11.26
C LEU A 49 7.16 1.97 -12.32
N ILE A 50 6.56 1.16 -13.21
CA ILE A 50 7.30 0.53 -14.30
C ILE A 50 7.62 1.62 -15.34
N PRO A 51 8.90 1.99 -15.52
CA PRO A 51 9.24 3.09 -16.44
C PRO A 51 8.94 2.72 -17.88
N GLU A 52 8.55 3.72 -18.68
CA GLU A 52 8.20 3.59 -20.10
C GLU A 52 6.99 2.68 -20.39
N ALA A 53 6.41 2.00 -19.40
CA ALA A 53 5.20 1.20 -19.59
C ALA A 53 3.97 2.07 -19.83
N HIS A 54 2.95 1.50 -20.48
CA HIS A 54 1.67 2.14 -20.75
C HIS A 54 0.55 1.39 -20.04
N GLU A 55 -0.32 2.11 -19.32
CA GLU A 55 -1.48 1.55 -18.64
C GLU A 55 -2.74 1.68 -19.49
N ILE A 56 -3.48 0.60 -19.66
CA ILE A 56 -4.76 0.58 -20.36
C ILE A 56 -5.84 0.03 -19.44
N PHE A 57 -6.81 0.88 -19.09
CA PHE A 57 -7.94 0.51 -18.25
C PHE A 57 -9.16 0.17 -19.09
N VAL A 58 -9.63 -1.07 -18.99
CA VAL A 58 -10.82 -1.57 -19.69
C VAL A 58 -11.95 -1.70 -18.68
N CYS A 59 -12.84 -0.71 -18.64
CA CYS A 59 -13.93 -0.70 -17.66
C CYS A 59 -15.10 0.22 -18.06
N ALA A 60 -16.20 0.13 -17.33
CA ALA A 60 -17.33 1.02 -17.51
C ALA A 60 -16.97 2.48 -17.24
N ALA A 61 -17.58 3.41 -17.95
CA ALA A 61 -17.30 4.84 -17.85
C ALA A 61 -17.37 5.42 -16.43
N GLY A 62 -18.26 4.88 -15.57
CA GLY A 62 -18.37 5.28 -14.17
C GLY A 62 -17.13 4.95 -13.33
N CYS A 63 -16.40 3.88 -13.68
CA CYS A 63 -15.17 3.47 -13.02
C CYS A 63 -13.95 4.25 -13.52
N LEU A 64 -13.99 4.75 -14.76
CA LEU A 64 -12.86 5.48 -15.38
C LEU A 64 -12.52 6.78 -14.66
N ARG A 65 -13.52 7.47 -14.10
CA ARG A 65 -13.30 8.80 -13.50
C ARG A 65 -12.17 8.81 -12.45
N GLY A 66 -12.15 7.84 -11.55
CA GLY A 66 -11.14 7.80 -10.49
C GLY A 66 -9.74 7.58 -11.04
N VAL A 67 -9.59 6.60 -11.94
CA VAL A 67 -8.28 6.25 -12.52
C VAL A 67 -7.73 7.37 -13.43
N VAL A 68 -8.58 8.03 -14.21
CA VAL A 68 -8.19 9.18 -15.04
C VAL A 68 -7.69 10.36 -14.18
N LEU A 69 -8.41 10.68 -13.09
CA LEU A 69 -7.98 11.74 -12.17
C LEU A 69 -6.64 11.42 -11.52
N THR A 70 -6.41 10.15 -11.15
CA THR A 70 -5.14 9.73 -10.59
C THR A 70 -3.99 9.83 -11.59
N ALA A 71 -4.19 9.44 -12.86
CA ALA A 71 -3.18 9.60 -13.89
C ALA A 71 -2.84 11.09 -14.12
N ALA A 72 -3.85 11.97 -14.05
CA ALA A 72 -3.67 13.42 -14.15
C ALA A 72 -2.88 13.99 -12.94
N GLU A 73 -3.16 13.52 -11.72
CA GLU A 73 -2.38 13.90 -10.53
C GLU A 73 -0.89 13.57 -10.66
N LEU A 74 -0.57 12.47 -11.34
CA LEU A 74 0.80 12.02 -11.59
C LEU A 74 1.46 12.70 -12.81
N HIS A 75 0.74 13.54 -13.53
CA HIS A 75 1.18 14.09 -14.83
C HIS A 75 1.58 13.00 -15.84
N ALA A 76 0.89 11.84 -15.78
CA ALA A 76 1.21 10.63 -16.53
C ALA A 76 0.16 10.29 -17.60
N GLU A 77 -0.64 11.27 -18.04
CA GLU A 77 -1.71 11.09 -19.02
C GLU A 77 -1.20 10.52 -20.34
N HIS A 78 0.05 10.83 -20.69
CA HIS A 78 0.71 10.31 -21.91
C HIS A 78 1.06 8.82 -21.83
N ARG A 79 0.98 8.22 -20.65
CA ARG A 79 1.21 6.79 -20.36
C ARG A 79 -0.07 6.06 -19.96
N PHE A 80 -1.22 6.68 -20.17
CA PHE A 80 -2.51 6.20 -19.71
C PHE A 80 -3.53 6.23 -20.83
N SER A 81 -4.27 5.14 -21.02
CA SER A 81 -5.37 5.05 -21.98
C SER A 81 -6.55 4.26 -21.41
N THR A 82 -7.70 4.39 -22.04
CA THR A 82 -8.92 3.71 -21.58
C THR A 82 -9.68 3.09 -22.73
N VAL A 83 -10.26 1.92 -22.48
CA VAL A 83 -11.27 1.27 -23.32
C VAL A 83 -12.59 1.24 -22.53
N ALA A 84 -13.61 1.90 -23.04
CA ALA A 84 -14.89 2.01 -22.35
C ALA A 84 -15.79 0.81 -22.65
N VAL A 85 -16.07 0.01 -21.61
CA VAL A 85 -17.08 -1.05 -21.67
C VAL A 85 -18.47 -0.43 -21.61
N ARG A 86 -19.33 -0.78 -22.54
CA ARG A 86 -20.72 -0.34 -22.65
C ARG A 86 -21.68 -1.50 -22.42
N GLU A 87 -22.94 -1.19 -22.15
CA GLU A 87 -23.98 -2.19 -21.87
C GLU A 87 -24.13 -3.22 -23.01
N HIS A 88 -24.06 -2.79 -24.28
CA HIS A 88 -24.18 -3.69 -25.43
C HIS A 88 -23.05 -4.73 -25.45
N ASN A 89 -21.82 -4.40 -25.04
CA ASN A 89 -20.71 -5.37 -25.01
C ASN A 89 -21.01 -6.56 -24.08
N LEU A 90 -21.74 -6.30 -22.97
CA LEU A 90 -22.19 -7.38 -22.09
C LEU A 90 -23.32 -8.21 -22.71
N LEU A 91 -24.24 -7.57 -23.43
CA LEU A 91 -25.40 -8.23 -24.03
C LEU A 91 -25.00 -9.04 -25.27
N ASP A 92 -24.09 -8.52 -26.08
CA ASP A 92 -23.62 -9.14 -27.31
C ASP A 92 -22.55 -10.22 -27.03
N GLY A 93 -21.94 -10.21 -25.82
CA GLY A 93 -20.91 -11.19 -25.42
C GLY A 93 -19.57 -10.97 -26.09
N ASP A 94 -19.24 -9.73 -26.50
CA ASP A 94 -18.03 -9.38 -27.24
C ASP A 94 -16.91 -8.79 -26.34
N MET A 95 -16.96 -9.10 -25.04
CA MET A 95 -16.06 -8.50 -24.03
C MET A 95 -14.59 -8.80 -24.29
N GLU A 96 -14.26 -10.01 -24.68
CA GLU A 96 -12.90 -10.42 -25.00
C GLU A 96 -12.38 -9.70 -26.26
N GLU A 97 -13.21 -9.65 -27.31
CA GLU A 97 -12.90 -8.93 -28.54
C GLU A 97 -12.69 -7.45 -28.28
N LEU A 98 -13.56 -6.83 -27.46
CA LEU A 98 -13.42 -5.44 -27.07
C LEU A 98 -12.06 -5.15 -26.40
N VAL A 99 -11.58 -6.04 -25.51
CA VAL A 99 -10.27 -5.87 -24.88
C VAL A 99 -9.17 -5.98 -25.94
N ILE A 100 -9.18 -7.03 -26.76
CA ILE A 100 -8.13 -7.29 -27.75
C ILE A 100 -8.06 -6.16 -28.76
N GLU A 101 -9.18 -5.81 -29.39
CA GLU A 101 -9.22 -4.77 -30.43
C GLU A 101 -8.96 -3.37 -29.84
N GLY A 102 -9.55 -3.07 -28.67
CA GLY A 102 -9.34 -1.78 -28.01
C GLY A 102 -7.91 -1.55 -27.56
N VAL A 103 -7.25 -2.57 -27.02
CA VAL A 103 -5.83 -2.51 -26.64
C VAL A 103 -4.95 -2.40 -27.89
N SER A 104 -5.25 -3.18 -28.95
CA SER A 104 -4.51 -3.15 -30.21
C SER A 104 -4.59 -1.77 -30.87
N ASP A 105 -5.79 -1.20 -30.98
CA ASP A 105 -6.03 0.12 -31.56
C ASP A 105 -5.27 1.23 -30.81
N ILE A 106 -5.23 1.16 -29.46
CA ILE A 106 -4.46 2.09 -28.65
C ILE A 106 -2.96 1.97 -28.98
N ILE A 107 -2.39 0.74 -28.94
CA ILE A 107 -0.96 0.52 -29.17
C ILE A 107 -0.53 1.02 -30.55
N GLU A 108 -1.36 0.81 -31.58
CA GLU A 108 -1.08 1.25 -32.94
C GLU A 108 -1.10 2.78 -33.10
N LYS A 109 -1.88 3.49 -32.26
CA LYS A 109 -2.01 4.95 -32.28
C LYS A 109 -1.00 5.67 -31.40
N LEU A 110 -0.30 4.95 -30.51
CA LEU A 110 0.69 5.59 -29.65
C LEU A 110 1.85 6.15 -30.49
N PRO A 111 2.35 7.35 -30.19
CA PRO A 111 3.44 7.98 -30.92
C PRO A 111 4.78 7.22 -30.78
N LYS A 112 4.94 6.51 -29.67
CA LYS A 112 6.08 5.60 -29.38
C LYS A 112 5.52 4.31 -28.84
N ARG A 113 5.95 3.18 -29.38
CA ARG A 113 5.59 1.85 -28.86
C ARG A 113 6.23 1.61 -27.49
N PRO A 114 5.44 1.30 -26.45
CA PRO A 114 5.97 1.06 -25.13
C PRO A 114 6.62 -0.32 -25.05
N PRO A 115 7.65 -0.51 -24.21
CA PRO A 115 8.24 -1.84 -23.97
C PRO A 115 7.31 -2.77 -23.19
N ALA A 116 6.37 -2.21 -22.42
CA ALA A 116 5.40 -2.97 -21.64
C ALA A 116 4.04 -2.30 -21.60
N VAL A 117 2.98 -3.12 -21.53
CA VAL A 117 1.59 -2.68 -21.40
C VAL A 117 0.93 -3.41 -20.22
N LEU A 118 0.38 -2.64 -19.30
CA LEU A 118 -0.41 -3.11 -18.19
C LEU A 118 -1.89 -2.98 -18.54
N VAL A 119 -2.57 -4.11 -18.72
CA VAL A 119 -3.99 -4.11 -19.06
C VAL A 119 -4.82 -4.37 -17.79
N TYR A 120 -5.61 -3.38 -17.41
CA TYR A 120 -6.48 -3.45 -16.22
C TYR A 120 -7.88 -3.86 -16.62
N THR A 121 -8.27 -5.06 -16.23
CA THR A 121 -9.67 -5.51 -16.34
C THR A 121 -10.44 -5.17 -15.08
N SER A 122 -11.75 -4.95 -15.20
CA SER A 122 -12.63 -4.59 -14.09
C SER A 122 -13.46 -5.77 -13.61
N CYS A 123 -14.22 -5.56 -12.52
CA CYS A 123 -15.12 -6.58 -11.99
C CYS A 123 -16.15 -7.10 -13.01
N ILE A 124 -16.48 -6.31 -14.03
CA ILE A 124 -17.43 -6.72 -15.09
C ILE A 124 -16.89 -7.93 -15.86
N HIS A 125 -15.60 -7.96 -16.21
CA HIS A 125 -14.97 -9.09 -16.89
C HIS A 125 -15.04 -10.36 -16.04
N HIS A 126 -14.85 -10.24 -14.71
CA HIS A 126 -14.98 -11.36 -13.81
C HIS A 126 -16.42 -11.89 -13.75
N PHE A 127 -17.43 -11.01 -13.65
CA PHE A 127 -18.84 -11.41 -13.64
C PHE A 127 -19.30 -11.99 -14.98
N ALA A 128 -18.79 -11.49 -16.09
CA ALA A 128 -19.07 -12.00 -17.42
C ALA A 128 -18.38 -13.35 -17.71
N GLY A 129 -17.42 -13.75 -16.87
CA GLY A 129 -16.66 -14.98 -17.07
C GLY A 129 -15.71 -14.94 -18.25
N CYS A 130 -15.14 -13.77 -18.56
CA CYS A 130 -14.23 -13.59 -19.67
C CYS A 130 -12.98 -14.48 -19.58
N ASP A 131 -12.56 -15.03 -20.72
CA ASP A 131 -11.31 -15.82 -20.86
C ASP A 131 -10.11 -14.87 -20.97
N LEU A 132 -9.59 -14.45 -19.80
CA LEU A 132 -8.44 -13.56 -19.74
C LEU A 132 -7.17 -14.20 -20.31
N ASP A 133 -7.00 -15.52 -20.17
CA ASP A 133 -5.83 -16.23 -20.71
C ASP A 133 -5.82 -16.19 -22.25
N MET A 134 -6.97 -16.30 -22.88
CA MET A 134 -7.13 -16.16 -24.31
C MET A 134 -6.77 -14.74 -24.76
N ILE A 135 -7.29 -13.71 -24.07
CA ILE A 135 -7.01 -12.31 -24.35
C ILE A 135 -5.48 -12.05 -24.35
N TYR A 136 -4.79 -12.43 -23.27
CA TYR A 136 -3.34 -12.17 -23.18
C TYR A 136 -2.51 -12.99 -24.14
N ARG A 137 -2.92 -14.21 -24.51
CA ARG A 137 -2.26 -14.99 -25.57
C ARG A 137 -2.36 -14.28 -26.91
N GLU A 138 -3.54 -13.78 -27.24
CA GLU A 138 -3.77 -13.05 -28.48
C GLU A 138 -2.97 -11.74 -28.54
N LEU A 139 -2.98 -10.93 -27.48
CA LEU A 139 -2.21 -9.69 -27.41
C LEU A 139 -0.70 -9.93 -27.56
N ARG A 140 -0.16 -10.95 -26.88
CA ARG A 140 1.26 -11.34 -27.02
C ARG A 140 1.61 -11.84 -28.42
N SER A 141 0.65 -12.49 -29.10
CA SER A 141 0.82 -12.94 -30.49
C SER A 141 0.85 -11.77 -31.47
N ARG A 142 0.00 -10.76 -31.26
CA ARG A 142 -0.07 -9.56 -32.11
C ARG A 142 1.12 -8.62 -31.90
N PHE A 143 1.61 -8.52 -30.68
CA PHE A 143 2.68 -7.59 -30.29
C PHE A 143 3.82 -8.32 -29.55
N PRO A 144 4.61 -9.14 -30.27
CA PRO A 144 5.65 -9.96 -29.66
C PRO A 144 6.84 -9.16 -29.09
N ASP A 145 6.91 -7.87 -29.43
CA ASP A 145 7.91 -6.91 -28.95
C ASP A 145 7.46 -6.14 -27.70
N ILE A 146 6.24 -6.40 -27.20
CA ILE A 146 5.68 -5.76 -26.01
C ILE A 146 5.47 -6.81 -24.90
N ASP A 147 5.93 -6.50 -23.71
CA ASP A 147 5.65 -7.32 -22.53
C ASP A 147 4.27 -6.95 -21.93
N PHE A 148 3.38 -7.94 -21.82
CA PHE A 148 2.03 -7.74 -21.25
C PHE A 148 1.90 -8.36 -19.87
N THR A 149 1.32 -7.63 -18.93
CA THR A 149 0.87 -8.17 -17.64
C THR A 149 -0.60 -7.88 -17.39
N ASP A 150 -1.26 -8.87 -16.79
CA ASP A 150 -2.64 -8.78 -16.36
C ASP A 150 -2.74 -7.99 -15.03
N CYS A 151 -3.58 -6.97 -15.03
CA CYS A 151 -3.85 -6.15 -13.86
C CYS A 151 -5.35 -6.13 -13.58
N TYR A 152 -5.71 -5.91 -12.31
CA TYR A 152 -7.09 -6.06 -11.89
C TYR A 152 -7.58 -4.81 -11.15
N MET A 153 -8.65 -4.23 -11.66
CA MET A 153 -9.43 -3.21 -10.96
C MET A 153 -10.71 -3.87 -10.40
N ASN A 154 -10.53 -4.77 -9.44
CA ASN A 154 -11.63 -5.55 -8.87
C ASN A 154 -11.68 -5.42 -7.34
N PRO A 155 -12.48 -4.47 -6.79
CA PRO A 155 -12.58 -4.24 -5.35
C PRO A 155 -13.19 -5.42 -4.58
N ILE A 156 -13.89 -6.32 -5.26
CA ILE A 156 -14.55 -7.48 -4.63
C ILE A 156 -13.51 -8.49 -4.16
N MET A 157 -12.38 -8.61 -4.84
CA MET A 157 -11.32 -9.57 -4.52
C MET A 157 -10.69 -9.34 -3.13
N ARG A 158 -10.76 -8.13 -2.59
CA ARG A 158 -10.16 -7.79 -1.27
C ARG A 158 -10.66 -8.64 -0.09
N LYS A 159 -11.78 -9.33 -0.24
CA LYS A 159 -12.38 -10.18 0.82
C LYS A 159 -12.15 -11.68 0.63
N SER A 160 -11.66 -12.11 -0.51
CA SER A 160 -11.58 -13.53 -0.89
C SER A 160 -10.18 -14.02 -1.29
N GLY A 161 -9.17 -13.15 -1.25
CA GLY A 161 -7.80 -13.48 -1.64
C GLY A 161 -6.85 -12.32 -1.37
N LEU A 162 -5.85 -12.16 -2.24
CA LEU A 162 -4.99 -10.99 -2.21
C LEU A 162 -5.81 -9.73 -2.48
N THR A 163 -5.54 -8.66 -1.74
CA THR A 163 -6.15 -7.37 -2.04
C THR A 163 -5.69 -6.88 -3.42
N PRO A 164 -6.44 -5.98 -4.09
CA PRO A 164 -6.00 -5.41 -5.37
C PRO A 164 -4.60 -4.78 -5.30
N ASP A 165 -4.25 -4.15 -4.19
CA ASP A 165 -2.92 -3.59 -3.95
C ASP A 165 -1.86 -4.70 -3.88
N GLN A 166 -2.07 -5.75 -3.09
CA GLN A 166 -1.15 -6.89 -3.00
C GLN A 166 -0.98 -7.59 -4.36
N LEU A 167 -2.07 -7.75 -5.09
CA LEU A 167 -2.05 -8.35 -6.42
C LEU A 167 -1.28 -7.47 -7.40
N MET A 168 -1.54 -6.15 -7.41
CA MET A 168 -0.82 -5.22 -8.28
C MET A 168 0.68 -5.21 -7.98
N ARG A 169 1.09 -5.20 -6.70
CA ARG A 169 2.51 -5.27 -6.31
C ARG A 169 3.18 -6.57 -6.77
N SER A 170 2.46 -7.69 -6.77
CA SER A 170 2.99 -8.92 -7.36
C SER A 170 3.12 -8.82 -8.89
N ARG A 171 2.16 -8.16 -9.56
CA ARG A 171 2.18 -7.97 -11.01
C ARG A 171 3.28 -7.04 -11.49
N LEU A 172 3.71 -6.07 -10.67
CA LEU A 172 4.85 -5.21 -10.97
C LEU A 172 6.09 -6.00 -11.42
N TYR A 173 6.31 -7.14 -10.81
CA TYR A 173 7.54 -7.93 -11.03
C TYR A 173 7.36 -9.10 -12.01
N MET A 174 6.15 -9.31 -12.53
CA MET A 174 5.88 -10.37 -13.51
C MET A 174 6.58 -10.15 -14.86
N LEU A 175 6.88 -8.90 -15.19
CA LEU A 175 7.57 -8.54 -16.44
C LEU A 175 9.08 -8.65 -16.36
N LEU A 176 9.66 -8.85 -15.17
CA LEU A 176 11.09 -9.09 -15.03
C LEU A 176 11.46 -10.41 -15.71
N LYS A 177 12.46 -10.39 -16.58
CA LYS A 177 12.99 -11.58 -17.27
C LYS A 177 14.12 -12.19 -16.45
N GLU A 178 14.29 -13.49 -16.55
CA GLU A 178 15.40 -14.19 -15.90
C GLU A 178 16.74 -13.62 -16.38
N ARG A 179 17.62 -13.30 -15.43
CA ARG A 179 18.97 -12.80 -15.64
C ARG A 179 19.94 -13.46 -14.69
N GLU A 180 21.20 -13.52 -15.06
CA GLU A 180 22.28 -14.00 -14.19
C GLU A 180 22.37 -13.11 -12.94
N LYS A 181 22.43 -13.75 -11.77
CA LYS A 181 22.57 -13.04 -10.49
C LYS A 181 23.95 -12.44 -10.38
N LYS A 182 24.02 -11.19 -9.92
CA LYS A 182 25.26 -10.48 -9.68
C LYS A 182 25.56 -10.41 -8.18
N GLU A 183 26.76 -10.77 -7.80
CA GLU A 183 27.22 -10.67 -6.41
C GLU A 183 27.06 -9.25 -5.84
N ASN A 184 26.73 -9.17 -4.58
CA ASN A 184 26.52 -7.89 -3.86
C ASN A 184 25.45 -6.99 -4.50
N THR A 185 24.39 -7.59 -5.03
CA THR A 185 23.22 -6.86 -5.53
C THR A 185 21.98 -7.22 -4.74
N VAL A 186 21.21 -6.21 -4.39
CA VAL A 186 19.91 -6.35 -3.72
C VAL A 186 18.85 -5.53 -4.44
N ALA A 187 17.60 -5.98 -4.41
CA ALA A 187 16.48 -5.16 -4.86
C ALA A 187 15.54 -4.87 -3.70
N ILE A 188 15.22 -3.60 -3.47
CA ILE A 188 14.14 -3.19 -2.56
C ILE A 188 12.84 -3.20 -3.37
N ILE A 189 11.83 -3.88 -2.85
CA ILE A 189 10.57 -4.13 -3.57
C ILE A 189 9.35 -3.74 -2.75
N GLY A 190 8.29 -3.29 -3.43
CA GLY A 190 6.96 -3.10 -2.87
C GLY A 190 6.69 -1.73 -2.27
N ASN A 191 7.58 -0.78 -2.43
CA ASN A 191 7.40 0.62 -2.04
C ASN A 191 6.90 1.46 -3.22
N ASP A 192 6.17 2.53 -2.91
CA ASP A 192 5.64 3.50 -3.89
C ASP A 192 6.52 4.75 -4.01
N LEU A 193 7.31 5.01 -2.98
CA LEU A 193 8.28 6.09 -2.90
C LEU A 193 9.67 5.50 -2.71
N PRO A 194 10.73 6.18 -3.18
CA PRO A 194 12.10 5.71 -2.97
C PRO A 194 12.40 5.59 -1.47
N THR A 195 13.17 4.55 -1.12
CA THR A 195 13.71 4.41 0.22
C THR A 195 14.59 5.61 0.53
N ASP A 196 14.42 6.19 1.72
CA ASP A 196 15.23 7.35 2.12
C ASP A 196 16.70 6.94 2.21
N GLU A 197 17.55 7.66 1.49
CA GLU A 197 19.00 7.43 1.50
C GLU A 197 19.66 7.63 2.89
N ASN A 198 18.97 8.33 3.79
CA ASN A 198 19.37 8.51 5.17
C ASN A 198 18.80 7.44 6.12
N SER A 199 17.93 6.55 5.61
CA SER A 199 17.40 5.45 6.42
C SER A 199 18.47 4.46 6.83
N GLU A 200 18.25 3.76 7.91
CA GLU A 200 19.13 2.74 8.43
C GLU A 200 19.34 1.60 7.41
N LEU A 201 18.28 1.20 6.71
CA LEU A 201 18.36 0.14 5.68
C LEU A 201 19.27 0.56 4.53
N TYR A 202 19.03 1.76 3.95
CA TYR A 202 19.80 2.21 2.81
C TYR A 202 21.27 2.41 3.16
N ARG A 203 21.57 3.05 4.30
CA ARG A 203 22.93 3.23 4.80
C ARG A 203 23.64 1.92 5.06
N TYR A 204 23.00 1.00 5.76
CA TYR A 204 23.56 -0.32 6.04
C TYR A 204 23.95 -1.05 4.75
N LEU A 205 23.06 -1.11 3.76
CA LEU A 205 23.34 -1.75 2.48
C LEU A 205 24.50 -1.06 1.74
N LYS A 206 24.56 0.27 1.75
CA LYS A 206 25.67 1.04 1.14
C LYS A 206 26.99 0.83 1.85
N GLU A 207 27.03 0.84 3.17
CA GLU A 207 28.21 0.56 3.98
C GLU A 207 28.77 -0.85 3.74
N GLN A 208 27.88 -1.80 3.45
CA GLN A 208 28.26 -3.17 3.08
C GLN A 208 28.58 -3.33 1.60
N ASN A 209 28.66 -2.24 0.79
CA ASN A 209 28.98 -2.19 -0.62
C ASN A 209 27.98 -2.94 -1.52
N PHE A 210 26.69 -2.95 -1.19
CA PHE A 210 25.67 -3.48 -2.07
C PHE A 210 25.27 -2.47 -3.14
N LYS A 211 25.09 -2.96 -4.39
CA LYS A 211 24.33 -2.25 -5.42
C LYS A 211 22.85 -2.45 -5.11
N ILE A 212 22.13 -1.34 -4.92
CA ILE A 212 20.71 -1.34 -4.60
C ILE A 212 19.93 -1.07 -5.89
N HIS A 213 19.02 -1.97 -6.24
CA HIS A 213 18.00 -1.76 -7.25
C HIS A 213 16.67 -1.46 -6.58
N GLU A 214 15.93 -0.49 -7.10
CA GLU A 214 14.62 -0.11 -6.58
C GLU A 214 13.78 0.44 -7.72
N ILE A 215 12.55 -0.07 -7.89
CA ILE A 215 11.68 0.33 -9.00
C ILE A 215 11.43 1.83 -9.04
N THR A 216 11.31 2.45 -7.87
CA THR A 216 11.09 3.90 -7.71
C THR A 216 12.24 4.77 -8.20
N SER A 217 13.43 4.18 -8.36
CA SER A 217 14.64 4.84 -8.86
C SER A 217 14.91 4.57 -10.34
N CYS A 218 14.21 3.60 -10.94
CA CYS A 218 14.41 3.22 -12.34
C CYS A 218 13.84 4.31 -13.27
N LYS A 219 14.64 4.72 -14.27
CA LYS A 219 14.25 5.71 -15.28
C LYS A 219 13.89 5.07 -16.61
N THR A 220 14.42 3.88 -16.88
CA THR A 220 14.21 3.14 -18.12
C THR A 220 13.70 1.72 -17.83
N TYR A 221 13.03 1.13 -18.81
CA TYR A 221 12.58 -0.26 -18.72
C TYR A 221 13.75 -1.24 -18.56
N GLU A 222 14.91 -0.92 -19.12
CA GLU A 222 16.12 -1.74 -18.95
C GLU A 222 16.64 -1.70 -17.50
N GLU A 223 16.68 -0.52 -16.85
CA GLU A 223 17.03 -0.42 -15.43
C GLU A 223 16.04 -1.20 -14.54
N TYR A 224 14.76 -1.19 -14.90
CA TYR A 224 13.77 -2.03 -14.22
C TYR A 224 14.10 -3.52 -14.41
N GLN A 225 14.47 -3.96 -15.63
CA GLN A 225 14.86 -5.35 -15.90
C GLN A 225 16.12 -5.77 -15.13
N GLU A 226 17.05 -4.85 -14.83
CA GLU A 226 18.25 -5.12 -14.01
C GLU A 226 17.90 -5.55 -12.57
N MET A 227 16.71 -5.25 -12.06
CA MET A 227 16.28 -5.72 -10.75
C MET A 227 16.29 -7.26 -10.65
N ALA A 228 16.12 -7.96 -11.78
CA ALA A 228 16.19 -9.42 -11.84
C ALA A 228 17.60 -9.99 -11.57
N GLU A 229 18.64 -9.17 -11.64
CA GLU A 229 20.04 -9.55 -11.35
C GLU A 229 20.32 -9.66 -9.84
N SER A 230 19.39 -9.23 -8.98
CA SER A 230 19.58 -9.17 -7.53
C SER A 230 19.55 -10.56 -6.89
N GLU A 231 20.49 -10.81 -5.98
CA GLU A 231 20.56 -12.06 -5.20
C GLU A 231 19.54 -12.11 -4.08
N LEU A 232 19.19 -10.94 -3.52
CA LEU A 232 18.23 -10.79 -2.44
C LEU A 232 17.20 -9.71 -2.80
N TYR A 233 15.93 -10.06 -2.64
CA TYR A 233 14.79 -9.13 -2.73
C TYR A 233 14.35 -8.76 -1.32
N ILE A 234 14.44 -7.50 -0.95
CA ILE A 234 14.07 -7.00 0.37
C ILE A 234 12.74 -6.26 0.26
N SER A 235 11.77 -6.62 1.10
CA SER A 235 10.54 -5.85 1.26
C SER A 235 10.32 -5.48 2.71
N TYR A 236 9.81 -4.29 2.96
CA TYR A 236 9.38 -3.82 4.28
C TYR A 236 7.88 -3.45 4.30
N ASN A 237 7.21 -3.53 3.16
CA ASN A 237 5.76 -3.39 3.04
C ASN A 237 5.12 -4.78 2.98
N ALA A 238 4.21 -5.07 3.91
CA ALA A 238 3.49 -6.35 3.97
C ALA A 238 2.72 -6.68 2.68
N ALA A 239 2.24 -5.66 1.95
CA ALA A 239 1.56 -5.85 0.67
C ALA A 239 2.49 -6.41 -0.42
N ALA A 240 3.80 -6.26 -0.29
CA ALA A 240 4.79 -6.78 -1.23
C ALA A 240 5.14 -8.26 -1.02
N PHE A 241 4.72 -8.87 0.09
CA PHE A 241 5.13 -10.23 0.47
C PHE A 241 4.81 -11.27 -0.63
N ALA A 242 3.62 -11.18 -1.23
CA ALA A 242 3.23 -12.05 -2.33
C ALA A 242 4.13 -11.87 -3.57
N GLY A 243 4.49 -10.62 -3.88
CA GLY A 243 5.42 -10.28 -4.96
C GLY A 243 6.82 -10.82 -4.71
N GLY A 244 7.32 -10.70 -3.49
CA GLY A 244 8.63 -11.22 -3.10
C GLY A 244 8.73 -12.74 -3.23
N LYS A 245 7.71 -13.47 -2.75
CA LYS A 245 7.64 -14.93 -2.94
C LYS A 245 7.60 -15.33 -4.41
N MET A 246 6.82 -14.64 -5.22
CA MET A 246 6.72 -14.90 -6.64
C MET A 246 8.09 -14.68 -7.34
N LEU A 247 8.84 -13.65 -6.94
CA LEU A 247 10.18 -13.40 -7.46
C LEU A 247 11.15 -14.53 -7.09
N GLU A 248 11.12 -14.99 -5.85
CA GLU A 248 11.92 -16.12 -5.37
C GLU A 248 11.64 -17.40 -6.17
N GLU A 249 10.36 -17.74 -6.36
CA GLU A 249 9.93 -18.93 -7.08
C GLU A 249 10.27 -18.89 -8.58
N ARG A 250 10.16 -17.71 -9.21
CA ARG A 250 10.26 -17.57 -10.67
C ARG A 250 11.65 -17.21 -11.17
N LEU A 251 12.37 -16.34 -10.47
CA LEU A 251 13.66 -15.81 -10.93
C LEU A 251 14.85 -16.35 -10.14
N GLY A 252 14.63 -17.17 -9.11
CA GLY A 252 15.65 -17.52 -8.14
C GLY A 252 16.09 -16.31 -7.31
N GLY A 253 17.02 -16.48 -6.41
CA GLY A 253 17.32 -15.49 -5.39
C GLY A 253 16.46 -15.75 -4.15
N ARG A 254 16.63 -14.94 -3.13
CA ARG A 254 15.90 -15.08 -1.86
C ARG A 254 15.04 -13.87 -1.62
N HIS A 255 13.87 -14.07 -1.04
CA HIS A 255 13.06 -12.96 -0.54
C HIS A 255 13.24 -12.81 0.95
N PHE A 256 13.54 -11.60 1.41
CA PHE A 256 13.64 -11.22 2.81
C PHE A 256 12.61 -10.15 3.13
N TYR A 257 11.73 -10.44 4.07
CA TYR A 257 10.79 -9.47 4.59
C TYR A 257 11.32 -8.87 5.89
N LEU A 258 11.58 -7.55 5.87
CA LEU A 258 11.97 -6.76 7.02
C LEU A 258 10.74 -5.99 7.50
N PRO A 259 10.01 -6.47 8.51
CA PRO A 259 8.78 -5.82 8.95
C PRO A 259 9.07 -4.45 9.55
N PHE A 260 8.27 -3.47 9.17
CA PHE A 260 8.28 -2.16 9.81
C PHE A 260 7.89 -2.26 11.29
N SER A 261 8.64 -1.62 12.19
CA SER A 261 8.36 -1.66 13.63
C SER A 261 8.72 -0.36 14.33
N PHE A 262 8.02 -0.07 15.44
CA PHE A 262 8.38 0.96 16.42
C PHE A 262 9.03 0.37 17.68
N ASN A 263 9.28 -0.93 17.73
CA ASN A 263 9.89 -1.62 18.85
C ASN A 263 11.37 -1.85 18.55
N TYR A 264 12.27 -1.29 19.37
CA TYR A 264 13.72 -1.39 19.17
C TYR A 264 14.21 -2.84 19.09
N ASP A 265 13.68 -3.73 19.93
CA ASP A 265 14.11 -5.13 19.93
C ASP A 265 13.63 -5.92 18.70
N GLU A 266 12.49 -5.51 18.10
CA GLU A 266 12.04 -6.06 16.83
C GLU A 266 12.90 -5.54 15.68
N ILE A 267 13.26 -4.26 15.68
CA ILE A 267 14.16 -3.64 14.71
C ILE A 267 15.52 -4.33 14.73
N ASP A 268 16.14 -4.45 15.90
CA ASP A 268 17.45 -5.10 16.03
C ASP A 268 17.44 -6.55 15.54
N ARG A 269 16.43 -7.34 15.93
CA ARG A 269 16.29 -8.71 15.45
C ARG A 269 16.09 -8.78 13.95
N GLY A 270 15.30 -7.85 13.37
CA GLY A 270 15.11 -7.76 11.93
C GLY A 270 16.42 -7.54 11.18
N TYR A 271 17.22 -6.57 11.63
CA TYR A 271 18.53 -6.29 11.03
C TYR A 271 19.57 -7.36 11.30
N GLN A 272 19.54 -8.00 12.44
CA GLN A 272 20.41 -9.15 12.72
C GLN A 272 20.13 -10.28 11.72
N THR A 273 18.85 -10.61 11.52
CA THR A 273 18.45 -11.66 10.56
C THR A 273 18.76 -11.25 9.10
N LEU A 274 18.59 -9.97 8.76
CA LEU A 274 18.99 -9.44 7.45
C LEU A 274 20.50 -9.56 7.24
N ALA A 275 21.29 -9.20 8.24
CA ALA A 275 22.75 -9.29 8.21
C ALA A 275 23.22 -10.75 8.00
N GLU A 276 22.60 -11.70 8.69
CA GLU A 276 22.84 -13.13 8.49
C GLU A 276 22.50 -13.57 7.05
N ALA A 277 21.37 -13.11 6.53
CA ALA A 277 20.95 -13.40 5.16
C ALA A 277 21.91 -12.84 4.11
N LEU A 278 22.52 -11.70 4.39
CA LEU A 278 23.51 -11.04 3.53
C LEU A 278 24.94 -11.57 3.74
N GLY A 279 25.20 -12.33 4.80
CA GLY A 279 26.56 -12.75 5.19
C GLY A 279 27.44 -11.57 5.62
N ARG A 280 26.87 -10.59 6.31
CA ARG A 280 27.50 -9.35 6.76
C ARG A 280 27.35 -9.17 8.29
N PRO A 281 28.19 -8.32 8.92
CA PRO A 281 28.00 -7.98 10.34
C PRO A 281 26.70 -7.17 10.52
N ALA A 282 26.01 -7.42 11.65
CA ALA A 282 24.82 -6.65 12.00
C ALA A 282 25.20 -5.21 12.37
N PRO A 283 24.35 -4.21 12.04
CA PRO A 283 24.58 -2.83 12.46
C PRO A 283 24.38 -2.65 13.97
N ASP A 284 25.06 -1.66 14.55
CA ASP A 284 24.85 -1.21 15.94
C ASP A 284 23.97 0.05 15.96
N PHE A 285 22.78 -0.08 16.53
CA PHE A 285 21.80 1.02 16.64
C PHE A 285 21.76 1.67 18.02
N SER A 286 22.71 1.40 18.92
CA SER A 286 22.70 1.95 20.29
C SER A 286 22.63 3.50 20.29
N GLY A 287 23.44 4.16 19.48
CA GLY A 287 23.42 5.62 19.34
C GLY A 287 22.09 6.14 18.76
N LYS A 288 21.46 5.41 17.82
CA LYS A 288 20.17 5.78 17.25
C LYS A 288 19.02 5.65 18.24
N ARG A 289 19.06 4.66 19.11
CA ARG A 289 18.10 4.53 20.22
C ARG A 289 18.15 5.74 21.14
N GLU A 290 19.35 6.18 21.54
CA GLU A 290 19.53 7.37 22.38
C GLU A 290 19.01 8.66 21.71
N GLU A 291 19.25 8.83 20.41
CA GLU A 291 18.71 9.94 19.61
C GLU A 291 17.18 9.93 19.59
N CYS A 292 16.56 8.76 19.34
CA CYS A 292 15.11 8.60 19.33
C CYS A 292 14.48 8.87 20.71
N ASP A 293 15.06 8.33 21.77
CA ASP A 293 14.57 8.54 23.13
C ASP A 293 14.70 10.01 23.56
N LYS A 294 15.75 10.71 23.12
CA LYS A 294 15.89 12.15 23.34
C LYS A 294 14.80 12.92 22.60
N ALA A 295 14.60 12.62 21.31
CA ALA A 295 13.57 13.28 20.50
C ALA A 295 12.14 13.06 21.07
N LEU A 296 11.84 11.87 21.57
CA LEU A 296 10.57 11.57 22.23
C LEU A 296 10.39 12.41 23.49
N ARG A 297 11.42 12.52 24.36
CA ARG A 297 11.37 13.36 25.56
C ARG A 297 11.15 14.84 25.22
N GLU A 298 11.93 15.40 24.32
CA GLU A 298 11.82 16.80 23.90
C GLU A 298 10.45 17.10 23.28
N THR A 299 9.94 16.19 22.45
CA THR A 299 8.60 16.34 21.86
C THR A 299 7.51 16.24 22.91
N ARG A 300 7.64 15.33 23.89
CA ARG A 300 6.68 15.21 25.00
C ARG A 300 6.59 16.47 25.84
N GLU A 301 7.74 17.12 26.12
CA GLU A 301 7.80 18.40 26.81
C GLU A 301 7.12 19.51 26.00
N LEU A 302 7.35 19.53 24.68
CA LEU A 302 6.78 20.55 23.78
C LEU A 302 5.27 20.51 23.69
N ILE A 303 4.68 19.31 23.48
CA ILE A 303 3.23 19.18 23.25
C ILE A 303 2.41 18.96 24.52
N GLY A 304 3.06 18.66 25.65
CA GLY A 304 2.40 18.48 26.94
C GLY A 304 1.32 17.39 26.89
N ASP A 305 0.17 17.66 27.51
CA ASP A 305 -0.97 16.72 27.60
C ASP A 305 -1.93 16.82 26.41
N THR A 306 -1.47 17.34 25.28
CA THR A 306 -2.28 17.41 24.05
C THR A 306 -2.78 16.02 23.67
N GLU A 307 -4.09 15.89 23.43
CA GLU A 307 -4.68 14.63 22.96
C GLU A 307 -4.15 14.30 21.55
N ILE A 308 -3.77 13.04 21.35
CA ILE A 308 -3.31 12.52 20.05
C ILE A 308 -4.31 11.52 19.49
N ALA A 309 -4.55 11.64 18.19
CA ALA A 309 -5.29 10.67 17.39
C ALA A 309 -4.41 10.17 16.25
N ILE A 310 -4.37 8.86 16.03
CA ILE A 310 -3.54 8.20 15.00
C ILE A 310 -4.44 7.52 13.99
N ASP A 311 -4.07 7.49 12.71
CA ASP A 311 -4.74 6.63 11.73
C ASP A 311 -3.78 5.75 10.93
N PHE A 312 -4.35 4.66 10.38
CA PHE A 312 -3.61 3.64 9.64
C PHE A 312 -3.03 4.13 8.30
N ALA A 313 -3.53 5.24 7.76
CA ALA A 313 -3.00 5.79 6.51
C ALA A 313 -1.62 6.45 6.72
N PHE A 314 -1.26 6.76 7.97
CA PHE A 314 0.05 7.28 8.32
C PHE A 314 1.13 6.19 8.21
N CYS A 315 0.88 5.01 8.79
CA CYS A 315 1.83 3.90 8.76
C CYS A 315 1.09 2.55 8.85
N PRO A 316 1.74 1.45 8.44
CA PRO A 316 1.12 0.12 8.42
C PRO A 316 0.89 -0.47 9.83
N ARG A 317 1.50 0.11 10.89
CA ARG A 317 1.38 -0.36 12.29
C ARG A 317 0.92 0.76 13.24
N PRO A 318 -0.32 1.23 13.13
CA PRO A 318 -0.84 2.31 13.98
C PRO A 318 -0.93 1.95 15.45
N LEU A 319 -1.13 0.67 15.82
CA LEU A 319 -1.09 0.21 17.20
C LEU A 319 0.34 0.17 17.75
N GLY A 320 1.33 -0.21 16.93
CA GLY A 320 2.74 -0.12 17.28
C GLY A 320 3.18 1.30 17.60
N LEU A 321 2.77 2.27 16.75
CA LEU A 321 2.98 3.70 17.01
C LEU A 321 2.28 4.16 18.30
N ALA A 322 1.02 3.77 18.47
CA ALA A 322 0.27 4.13 19.68
C ALA A 322 0.95 3.59 20.94
N ARG A 323 1.46 2.36 20.93
CA ARG A 323 2.22 1.76 22.02
C ARG A 323 3.48 2.57 22.33
N MET A 324 4.33 2.83 21.34
CA MET A 324 5.55 3.60 21.51
C MET A 324 5.26 4.98 22.15
N LEU A 325 4.26 5.69 21.64
CA LEU A 325 3.90 7.01 22.16
C LEU A 325 3.32 6.95 23.58
N LEU A 326 2.45 5.98 23.87
CA LEU A 326 1.88 5.79 25.21
C LEU A 326 2.95 5.41 26.25
N ASP A 327 3.89 4.53 25.89
CA ASP A 327 5.00 4.15 26.75
C ASP A 327 5.95 5.33 27.01
N ALA A 328 6.09 6.25 26.05
CA ALA A 328 6.82 7.51 26.20
C ALA A 328 5.99 8.61 26.93
N GLY A 329 4.81 8.30 27.42
CA GLY A 329 3.98 9.19 28.24
C GLY A 329 3.12 10.19 27.46
N PHE A 330 2.97 10.02 26.15
CA PHE A 330 2.07 10.84 25.32
C PHE A 330 0.60 10.50 25.56
N ASN A 331 -0.28 11.46 25.33
CA ASN A 331 -1.72 11.32 25.59
C ASN A 331 -2.49 10.81 24.35
N VAL A 332 -2.18 9.59 23.89
CA VAL A 332 -2.91 8.96 22.77
C VAL A 332 -4.28 8.49 23.24
N LYS A 333 -5.35 8.98 22.61
CA LYS A 333 -6.75 8.66 22.97
C LYS A 333 -7.47 7.82 21.92
N LYS A 334 -7.10 7.94 20.66
CA LYS A 334 -7.85 7.36 19.54
C LYS A 334 -6.90 6.77 18.51
N VAL A 335 -7.24 5.59 18.02
CA VAL A 335 -6.61 4.99 16.84
C VAL A 335 -7.70 4.66 15.82
N TYR A 336 -7.56 5.19 14.61
CA TYR A 336 -8.44 4.95 13.48
C TYR A 336 -7.84 3.83 12.61
N LEU A 337 -8.55 2.71 12.52
CA LEU A 337 -8.17 1.53 11.75
C LEU A 337 -9.40 0.72 11.37
N ASP A 338 -9.34 -0.16 10.39
CA ASP A 338 -10.48 -0.99 10.00
C ASP A 338 -10.26 -2.48 10.30
N ALA A 339 -9.01 -2.89 10.46
CA ALA A 339 -8.59 -4.22 10.90
C ALA A 339 -7.25 -4.11 11.65
N ILE A 340 -6.92 -5.13 12.41
CA ILE A 340 -5.61 -5.24 13.09
C ILE A 340 -4.79 -6.26 12.31
N SER A 341 -3.60 -5.87 11.84
CA SER A 341 -2.71 -6.76 11.11
C SER A 341 -2.16 -7.87 11.99
N GLY A 342 -1.76 -8.99 11.40
CA GLY A 342 -1.12 -10.09 12.14
C GLY A 342 0.18 -9.65 12.84
N GLU A 343 0.88 -8.68 12.26
CA GLU A 343 2.12 -8.11 12.80
C GLU A 343 1.91 -7.28 14.06
N GLU A 344 0.73 -6.67 14.20
CA GLU A 344 0.36 -5.86 15.37
C GLU A 344 -0.26 -6.65 16.52
N LYS A 345 -0.34 -7.98 16.41
CA LYS A 345 -0.97 -8.81 17.44
C LYS A 345 -0.37 -8.59 18.84
N ASN A 346 0.96 -8.48 18.92
CA ASN A 346 1.65 -8.26 20.19
C ASN A 346 1.40 -6.86 20.75
N ASP A 347 1.37 -5.84 19.87
CA ASP A 347 1.06 -4.45 20.27
C ASP A 347 -0.39 -4.35 20.75
N TYR A 348 -1.32 -5.01 20.03
CA TYR A 348 -2.72 -5.09 20.43
C TYR A 348 -2.90 -5.70 21.83
N LEU A 349 -2.30 -6.88 22.09
CA LEU A 349 -2.41 -7.55 23.39
C LEU A 349 -1.79 -6.71 24.52
N TYR A 350 -0.65 -6.09 24.28
CA TYR A 350 -0.02 -5.19 25.22
C TYR A 350 -0.92 -3.99 25.55
N LEU A 351 -1.42 -3.29 24.52
CA LEU A 351 -2.28 -2.13 24.69
C LEU A 351 -3.61 -2.49 25.36
N GLN A 352 -4.18 -3.64 25.06
CA GLN A 352 -5.40 -4.14 25.71
C GLN A 352 -5.23 -4.28 27.22
N HIS A 353 -4.04 -4.71 27.66
CA HIS A 353 -3.72 -4.88 29.08
C HIS A 353 -3.29 -3.56 29.75
N ALA A 354 -2.34 -2.84 29.15
CA ALA A 354 -1.71 -1.65 29.77
C ALA A 354 -2.58 -0.38 29.61
N PHE A 355 -3.31 -0.25 28.48
CA PHE A 355 -4.10 0.92 28.14
C PHE A 355 -5.54 0.56 27.73
N PRO A 356 -6.31 -0.12 28.58
CA PRO A 356 -7.61 -0.72 28.23
C PRO A 356 -8.68 0.27 27.76
N ASN A 357 -8.49 1.55 28.03
CA ASN A 357 -9.42 2.62 27.64
C ASN A 357 -9.05 3.31 26.32
N LEU A 358 -7.98 2.88 25.63
CA LEU A 358 -7.65 3.37 24.29
C LEU A 358 -8.82 3.08 23.35
N MET A 359 -9.29 4.09 22.63
CA MET A 359 -10.45 3.96 21.75
C MET A 359 -10.02 3.63 20.32
N LEU A 360 -10.55 2.53 19.80
CA LEU A 360 -10.43 2.15 18.41
C LEU A 360 -11.65 2.65 17.63
N HIS A 361 -11.41 3.28 16.50
CA HIS A 361 -12.44 3.85 15.63
C HIS A 361 -12.31 3.25 14.23
N PRO A 362 -13.39 2.73 13.61
CA PRO A 362 -13.36 2.33 12.22
C PRO A 362 -13.29 3.58 11.33
N THR A 363 -12.79 3.44 10.10
CA THR A 363 -12.78 4.55 9.14
C THR A 363 -13.87 4.44 8.08
N VAL A 364 -14.26 3.21 7.72
CA VAL A 364 -15.24 2.96 6.65
C VAL A 364 -16.63 2.53 7.15
N HIS A 365 -16.81 2.36 8.44
CA HIS A 365 -18.11 1.98 9.00
C HIS A 365 -19.16 3.07 8.72
N ALA A 366 -20.39 2.70 8.32
CA ALA A 366 -21.43 3.63 7.92
C ALA A 366 -21.76 4.72 8.95
N LYS A 367 -21.62 4.43 10.26
CA LYS A 367 -21.83 5.41 11.34
C LYS A 367 -20.77 6.50 11.35
N MET A 368 -19.58 6.26 10.80
CA MET A 368 -18.50 7.25 10.75
C MET A 368 -18.81 8.43 9.82
N ARG A 369 -19.76 8.28 8.91
CA ARG A 369 -20.28 9.38 8.08
C ARG A 369 -20.74 10.61 8.91
N PHE A 370 -21.07 10.42 10.17
CA PHE A 370 -21.58 11.45 11.07
C PHE A 370 -20.61 11.80 12.19
N MET A 371 -19.39 11.23 12.15
CA MET A 371 -18.38 11.37 13.22
C MET A 371 -17.55 12.64 13.15
N ALA A 372 -17.46 13.28 11.98
CA ALA A 372 -16.71 14.52 11.88
C ALA A 372 -17.22 15.52 12.93
N SER A 373 -16.35 15.97 13.81
CA SER A 373 -16.67 17.00 14.80
C SER A 373 -17.19 18.24 14.09
N LYS A 374 -18.28 18.83 14.58
CA LYS A 374 -18.79 20.08 14.02
C LYS A 374 -17.91 21.27 14.40
N GLU A 375 -17.29 21.19 15.57
CA GLU A 375 -16.42 22.25 16.11
C GLU A 375 -14.95 21.84 15.93
N PRO A 376 -14.08 22.80 15.57
CA PRO A 376 -12.65 22.56 15.53
C PRO A 376 -12.10 22.09 16.88
N THR A 377 -11.20 21.12 16.85
CA THR A 377 -10.55 20.61 18.05
C THR A 377 -9.07 20.97 18.09
N LYS A 378 -8.46 20.84 19.27
CA LYS A 378 -7.02 21.01 19.48
C LYS A 378 -6.27 19.67 19.50
N ILE A 379 -6.90 18.61 19.02
CA ILE A 379 -6.28 17.28 18.93
C ILE A 379 -5.14 17.33 17.92
N LEU A 380 -4.00 16.79 18.28
CA LEU A 380 -2.91 16.54 17.34
C LEU A 380 -3.21 15.24 16.60
N ALA A 381 -3.46 15.32 15.31
CA ALA A 381 -3.72 14.16 14.48
C ALA A 381 -2.45 13.68 13.79
N ILE A 382 -2.22 12.37 13.80
CA ILE A 382 -1.19 11.70 13.02
C ILE A 382 -1.90 10.94 11.91
N GLY A 383 -1.94 11.54 10.71
CA GLY A 383 -2.64 11.07 9.54
C GLY A 383 -3.89 11.89 9.16
N GLN A 384 -4.27 11.79 7.88
CA GLN A 384 -5.35 12.62 7.31
C GLN A 384 -6.75 12.24 7.81
N LYS A 385 -7.01 10.93 8.02
CA LYS A 385 -8.32 10.47 8.51
C LYS A 385 -8.52 10.87 9.97
N ALA A 386 -7.47 10.76 10.79
CA ALA A 386 -7.49 11.25 12.16
C ALA A 386 -7.79 12.76 12.22
N ALA A 387 -7.18 13.54 11.32
CA ALA A 387 -7.44 14.97 11.20
C ALA A 387 -8.89 15.25 10.78
N TYR A 388 -9.39 14.56 9.76
CA TYR A 388 -10.75 14.70 9.26
C TYR A 388 -11.79 14.40 10.35
N PHE A 389 -11.70 13.24 11.00
CA PHE A 389 -12.68 12.85 12.02
C PHE A 389 -12.59 13.66 13.29
N SER A 390 -11.43 14.19 13.63
CA SER A 390 -11.23 15.06 14.79
C SER A 390 -11.52 16.54 14.49
N ASN A 391 -11.73 16.91 13.23
CA ASN A 391 -11.88 18.30 12.77
C ASN A 391 -10.76 19.19 13.33
N THR A 392 -9.52 18.86 13.00
CA THR A 392 -8.34 19.59 13.44
C THR A 392 -7.46 20.01 12.28
N ASN A 393 -6.87 21.20 12.38
CA ASN A 393 -5.82 21.67 11.48
C ASN A 393 -4.41 21.39 12.02
N HIS A 394 -4.31 20.80 13.23
CA HIS A 394 -3.04 20.39 13.82
C HIS A 394 -2.79 18.92 13.48
N PHE A 395 -2.13 18.67 12.35
CA PHE A 395 -1.89 17.29 11.95
C PHE A 395 -0.60 17.09 11.15
N VAL A 396 -0.05 15.90 11.27
CA VAL A 396 1.07 15.42 10.45
C VAL A 396 0.48 14.85 9.17
N ASN A 397 0.73 15.56 8.05
CA ASN A 397 0.22 15.19 6.74
C ASN A 397 1.17 14.21 6.05
N VAL A 398 1.15 12.98 6.51
CA VAL A 398 1.88 11.87 5.89
C VAL A 398 0.89 10.80 5.50
N VAL A 399 1.05 10.22 4.33
CA VAL A 399 0.23 9.12 3.80
C VAL A 399 1.16 7.98 3.42
N GLU A 400 0.79 6.76 3.78
CA GLU A 400 1.51 5.54 3.40
C GLU A 400 2.98 5.50 3.83
N GLY A 401 3.21 5.96 5.06
CA GLY A 401 4.56 6.01 5.62
C GLY A 401 5.48 7.09 5.06
N GLY A 402 5.05 7.83 4.02
CA GLY A 402 5.64 9.03 3.43
C GLY A 402 7.13 9.29 3.63
N GLY A 403 8.00 8.40 3.22
CA GLY A 403 9.44 8.54 3.41
C GLY A 403 9.99 7.98 4.73
N MET A 404 9.16 7.43 5.60
CA MET A 404 9.62 6.69 6.79
C MET A 404 9.96 5.24 6.41
N HIS A 405 10.85 5.06 5.46
CA HIS A 405 11.18 3.76 4.92
C HIS A 405 12.65 3.44 5.14
N GLY A 406 12.88 2.33 5.80
CA GLY A 406 14.19 1.74 6.06
C GLY A 406 14.57 1.69 7.53
#